data_91d4d8a80996c47114fb431402ade363
#
_entry.id   91d4d8a80996c47114fb431402ade363
#
_cell.length_a   1.000
_cell.length_b   1.000
_cell.length_c   1.000
_cell.angle_alpha   90.00
_cell.angle_beta   90.00
_cell.angle_gamma   90.00
#
_symmetry.space_group_name_H-M   'P 1'
#
loop_
_entity.id
_entity.type
_entity.pdbx_description
1 polymer ?
#
loop_
_entity_poly.entity_id
_entity_poly.type
_entity_poly.pdbx_seq_one_letter_code
_entity_poly.pdbx_strand_id
1 'polypeptide(L)'
;MILQPEWCILIRKTRFVGMPMTALNKLATAPPYAVEQALKRLGVNLRTARLRRNLTIDDLAQKIGTGTRAVADAEKGKPSTGIAVYTAMLWALDLLSQLEKVAAPEMDDEGQALALTQERSRARPKTGLDNDF
;
A
#
# COMPACT_ATOMS: atom_id res chain seq x y z
N MET A 1 -11.03 41.90 42.43
CA MET A 1 -11.79 40.65 42.13
C MET A 1 -11.81 40.45 40.64
N ILE A 2 -11.00 39.55 40.14
CA ILE A 2 -11.01 39.20 38.73
C ILE A 2 -11.98 38.04 38.57
N LEU A 3 -13.17 38.32 38.00
CA LEU A 3 -14.13 37.30 37.61
C LEU A 3 -13.52 36.50 36.47
N GLN A 4 -13.18 35.25 36.76
CA GLN A 4 -12.78 34.32 35.72
C GLN A 4 -14.00 34.00 34.83
N PRO A 5 -13.94 34.19 33.54
CA PRO A 5 -15.07 33.88 32.67
C PRO A 5 -15.41 32.39 32.73
N GLU A 6 -16.69 32.09 32.88
CA GLU A 6 -17.24 30.73 33.08
C GLU A 6 -16.82 29.72 31.97
N TRP A 7 -16.44 30.22 30.83
CA TRP A 7 -15.96 29.38 29.73
C TRP A 7 -14.60 28.72 30.02
N CYS A 8 -13.76 29.25 30.92
CA CYS A 8 -12.54 28.57 31.37
C CYS A 8 -12.83 27.30 32.20
N ILE A 9 -14.03 27.17 32.77
CA ILE A 9 -14.42 25.97 33.53
C ILE A 9 -14.91 24.87 32.59
N LEU A 10 -15.45 25.22 31.44
CA LEU A 10 -15.92 24.24 30.45
C LEU A 10 -14.78 23.46 29.81
N ILE A 11 -13.59 24.05 29.68
CA ILE A 11 -12.41 23.39 29.08
C ILE A 11 -11.85 22.30 29.99
N ARG A 12 -12.09 22.35 31.31
CA ARG A 12 -11.64 21.31 32.24
C ARG A 12 -12.52 20.07 32.30
N LYS A 13 -13.70 20.07 31.68
CA LYS A 13 -14.64 18.92 31.66
C LYS A 13 -14.77 18.22 30.33
N THR A 14 -14.05 18.65 29.29
CA THR A 14 -13.82 17.76 28.16
C THR A 14 -12.87 16.68 28.66
N ARG A 15 -13.45 15.62 29.25
CA ARG A 15 -12.77 14.31 29.20
C ARG A 15 -12.30 14.17 27.78
N PHE A 16 -11.00 14.15 27.60
CA PHE A 16 -10.37 13.62 26.44
C PHE A 16 -10.84 12.17 26.39
N VAL A 17 -12.01 11.96 25.81
CA VAL A 17 -12.45 10.63 25.41
C VAL A 17 -11.38 10.20 24.44
N GLY A 18 -10.52 9.28 24.90
CA GLY A 18 -9.37 8.84 24.16
C GLY A 18 -9.82 8.61 22.73
N MET A 19 -9.21 9.34 21.79
CA MET A 19 -9.31 8.96 20.39
C MET A 19 -9.07 7.45 20.35
N PRO A 20 -9.94 6.67 19.69
CA PRO A 20 -9.66 5.26 19.52
C PRO A 20 -8.23 5.20 19.01
N MET A 21 -7.33 4.60 19.79
CA MET A 21 -5.97 4.32 19.30
C MET A 21 -6.19 3.72 17.94
N THR A 22 -5.77 4.44 16.91
CA THR A 22 -5.85 3.99 15.51
C THR A 22 -5.45 2.55 15.52
N ALA A 23 -6.38 1.66 15.14
CA ALA A 23 -6.20 0.23 15.25
C ALA A 23 -4.83 -0.08 14.67
N LEU A 24 -3.90 -0.53 15.53
CA LEU A 24 -2.54 -0.86 15.15
C LEU A 24 -2.64 -1.71 13.88
N ASN A 25 -2.08 -1.23 12.79
CA ASN A 25 -2.14 -1.95 11.53
C ASN A 25 -1.41 -3.29 11.73
N LYS A 26 -2.17 -4.34 12.00
CA LYS A 26 -1.63 -5.68 12.26
C LYS A 26 -0.73 -6.15 11.13
N LEU A 27 -1.04 -5.76 9.91
CA LEU A 27 -0.23 -6.09 8.74
C LEU A 27 1.18 -5.47 8.83
N ALA A 28 1.30 -4.26 9.38
CA ALA A 28 2.60 -3.59 9.55
C ALA A 28 3.45 -4.18 10.69
N THR A 29 2.79 -4.77 11.72
CA THR A 29 3.46 -5.30 12.91
C THR A 29 3.66 -6.81 12.87
N ALA A 30 2.72 -7.54 12.28
CA ALA A 30 2.71 -9.00 12.21
C ALA A 30 2.11 -9.45 10.87
N PRO A 31 2.80 -9.23 9.73
CA PRO A 31 2.34 -9.70 8.43
C PRO A 31 2.36 -11.23 8.35
N PRO A 32 1.55 -11.83 7.46
CA PRO A 32 1.69 -13.23 7.12
C PRO A 32 3.13 -13.55 6.67
N TYR A 33 3.64 -14.71 7.01
CA TYR A 33 5.02 -15.11 6.70
C TYR A 33 5.37 -14.96 5.21
N ALA A 34 4.47 -15.35 4.31
CA ALA A 34 4.68 -15.22 2.87
C ALA A 34 4.86 -13.75 2.43
N VAL A 35 4.09 -12.82 3.02
CA VAL A 35 4.20 -11.38 2.75
C VAL A 35 5.53 -10.85 3.26
N GLU A 36 5.93 -11.21 4.47
CA GLU A 36 7.22 -10.81 5.03
C GLU A 36 8.39 -11.27 4.16
N GLN A 37 8.37 -12.52 3.72
CA GLN A 37 9.42 -13.07 2.85
C GLN A 37 9.45 -12.38 1.47
N ALA A 38 8.29 -12.05 0.90
CA ALA A 38 8.21 -11.32 -0.37
C ALA A 38 8.81 -9.92 -0.25
N LEU A 39 8.50 -9.19 0.84
CA LEU A 39 9.07 -7.87 1.11
C LEU A 39 10.58 -7.91 1.34
N LYS A 40 11.08 -8.89 2.08
CA LYS A 40 12.53 -9.08 2.27
C LYS A 40 13.25 -9.33 0.95
N ARG A 41 12.70 -10.19 0.09
CA ARG A 41 13.25 -10.45 -1.26
C ARG A 41 13.26 -9.21 -2.12
N LEU A 42 12.15 -8.46 -2.13
CA LEU A 42 12.06 -7.19 -2.86
C LEU A 42 13.11 -6.20 -2.36
N GLY A 43 13.27 -6.05 -1.05
CA GLY A 43 14.28 -5.18 -0.44
C GLY A 43 15.71 -5.55 -0.86
N VAL A 44 16.06 -6.83 -0.82
CA VAL A 44 17.36 -7.35 -1.26
C VAL A 44 17.61 -7.07 -2.75
N ASN A 45 16.57 -7.25 -3.58
CA ASN A 45 16.67 -6.98 -5.02
C ASN A 45 16.92 -5.50 -5.29
N LEU A 46 16.20 -4.61 -4.61
CA LEU A 46 16.39 -3.15 -4.73
C LEU A 46 17.79 -2.73 -4.28
N ARG A 47 18.25 -3.27 -3.15
CA ARG A 47 19.63 -3.03 -2.68
C ARG A 47 20.67 -3.46 -3.73
N THR A 48 20.50 -4.65 -4.29
CA THR A 48 21.40 -5.16 -5.32
C THR A 48 21.39 -4.27 -6.57
N ALA A 49 20.20 -3.83 -7.00
CA ALA A 49 20.04 -2.94 -8.15
C ALA A 49 20.71 -1.58 -7.92
N ARG A 50 20.61 -1.03 -6.70
CA ARG A 50 21.28 0.20 -6.30
C ARG A 50 22.79 0.05 -6.32
N LEU A 51 23.31 -1.00 -5.69
CA LEU A 51 24.76 -1.27 -5.62
C LEU A 51 25.39 -1.47 -7.01
N ARG A 52 24.69 -2.14 -7.92
CA ARG A 52 25.14 -2.30 -9.32
C ARG A 52 25.26 -0.98 -10.05
N ARG A 53 24.58 0.06 -9.59
CA ARG A 53 24.64 1.44 -10.12
C ARG A 53 25.57 2.36 -9.34
N ASN A 54 26.34 1.80 -8.39
CA ASN A 54 27.24 2.55 -7.50
C ASN A 54 26.56 3.71 -6.74
N LEU A 55 25.28 3.57 -6.42
CA LEU A 55 24.53 4.57 -5.66
C LEU A 55 24.61 4.27 -4.17
N THR A 56 24.83 5.31 -3.36
CA THR A 56 24.68 5.23 -1.90
C THR A 56 23.20 5.29 -1.53
N ILE A 57 22.86 4.94 -0.27
CA ILE A 57 21.49 5.13 0.24
C ILE A 57 21.10 6.61 0.21
N ASP A 58 22.05 7.49 0.50
CA ASP A 58 21.86 8.93 0.51
C ASP A 58 21.56 9.48 -0.90
N ASP A 59 22.34 9.07 -1.89
CA ASP A 59 22.10 9.44 -3.30
C ASP A 59 20.70 9.04 -3.77
N LEU A 60 20.30 7.81 -3.45
CA LEU A 60 18.98 7.32 -3.81
C LEU A 60 17.87 8.07 -3.07
N ALA A 61 18.04 8.32 -1.77
CA ALA A 61 17.09 9.07 -0.96
C ALA A 61 16.90 10.49 -1.48
N GLN A 62 17.98 11.20 -1.82
CA GLN A 62 17.92 12.53 -2.43
C GLN A 62 17.20 12.49 -3.78
N LYS A 63 17.52 11.52 -4.63
CA LYS A 63 16.93 11.38 -5.96
C LYS A 63 15.42 11.20 -5.92
N ILE A 64 14.90 10.45 -4.94
CA ILE A 64 13.47 10.20 -4.78
C ILE A 64 12.76 11.19 -3.84
N GLY A 65 13.51 12.09 -3.21
CA GLY A 65 12.94 13.12 -2.33
C GLY A 65 12.46 12.60 -0.98
N THR A 66 13.16 11.62 -0.39
CA THR A 66 12.81 11.04 0.92
C THR A 66 14.03 11.00 1.86
N GLY A 67 13.81 10.60 3.11
CA GLY A 67 14.90 10.39 4.06
C GLY A 67 15.62 9.06 3.84
N THR A 68 16.92 9.01 4.16
CA THR A 68 17.78 7.82 4.08
C THR A 68 17.20 6.62 4.84
N ARG A 69 16.52 6.88 5.96
CA ARG A 69 15.87 5.84 6.76
C ARG A 69 14.76 5.11 6.00
N ALA A 70 13.96 5.82 5.21
CA ALA A 70 12.89 5.20 4.42
C ALA A 70 13.47 4.24 3.37
N VAL A 71 14.56 4.62 2.71
CA VAL A 71 15.27 3.77 1.75
C VAL A 71 15.88 2.55 2.47
N ALA A 72 16.54 2.75 3.62
CA ALA A 72 17.12 1.66 4.40
C ALA A 72 16.06 0.67 4.90
N ASP A 73 14.90 1.16 5.32
CA ASP A 73 13.78 0.35 5.77
C ASP A 73 13.14 -0.45 4.61
N ALA A 74 13.04 0.15 3.42
CA ALA A 74 12.60 -0.54 2.21
C ALA A 74 13.57 -1.67 1.81
N GLU A 75 14.89 -1.43 1.85
CA GLU A 75 15.90 -2.46 1.56
C GLU A 75 15.91 -3.62 2.56
N LYS A 76 15.47 -3.36 3.79
CA LYS A 76 15.26 -4.40 4.82
C LYS A 76 13.94 -5.14 4.66
N GLY A 77 13.06 -4.68 3.79
CA GLY A 77 11.73 -5.25 3.59
C GLY A 77 10.80 -5.05 4.77
N LYS A 78 10.87 -3.90 5.45
CA LYS A 78 9.98 -3.60 6.57
C LYS A 78 8.54 -3.45 6.11
N PRO A 79 7.59 -4.17 6.72
CA PRO A 79 6.16 -4.11 6.35
C PRO A 79 5.51 -2.74 6.56
N SER A 80 6.09 -1.91 7.42
CA SER A 80 5.62 -0.54 7.68
C SER A 80 6.02 0.47 6.59
N THR A 81 6.90 0.08 5.67
CA THR A 81 7.33 0.95 4.57
C THR A 81 6.22 1.07 3.54
N GLY A 82 5.81 2.30 3.21
CA GLY A 82 4.76 2.55 2.24
C GLY A 82 5.18 2.16 0.81
N ILE A 83 4.21 1.71 0.01
CA ILE A 83 4.42 1.32 -1.40
C ILE A 83 5.02 2.45 -2.24
N ALA A 84 4.73 3.71 -1.90
CA ALA A 84 5.27 4.87 -2.61
C ALA A 84 6.80 4.91 -2.59
N VAL A 85 7.43 4.48 -1.47
CA VAL A 85 8.89 4.42 -1.37
C VAL A 85 9.45 3.38 -2.33
N TYR A 86 8.87 2.17 -2.36
CA TYR A 86 9.27 1.11 -3.29
C TYR A 86 9.12 1.54 -4.75
N THR A 87 7.99 2.17 -5.08
CA THR A 87 7.70 2.66 -6.44
C THR A 87 8.68 3.74 -6.86
N ALA A 88 9.00 4.69 -5.98
CA ALA A 88 9.98 5.73 -6.23
C ALA A 88 11.40 5.17 -6.40
N MET A 89 11.77 4.15 -5.62
CA MET A 89 13.05 3.45 -5.78
C MET A 89 13.12 2.73 -7.14
N LEU A 90 12.06 2.03 -7.54
CA LEU A 90 11.99 1.40 -8.86
C LEU A 90 12.12 2.42 -9.98
N TRP A 91 11.45 3.57 -9.86
CA TRP A 91 11.57 4.67 -10.82
C TRP A 91 13.00 5.19 -10.91
N ALA A 92 13.64 5.46 -9.78
CA ALA A 92 14.99 5.99 -9.72
C ALA A 92 16.05 5.01 -10.26
N LEU A 93 15.75 3.71 -10.25
CA LEU A 93 16.59 2.63 -10.74
C LEU A 93 16.21 2.17 -12.17
N ASP A 94 15.31 2.87 -12.86
CA ASP A 94 14.81 2.51 -14.21
C ASP A 94 14.18 1.10 -14.28
N LEU A 95 13.51 0.68 -13.19
CA LEU A 95 12.85 -0.62 -13.06
C LEU A 95 11.32 -0.51 -12.94
N LEU A 96 10.76 0.69 -13.11
CA LEU A 96 9.34 0.96 -12.87
C LEU A 96 8.41 0.11 -13.75
N SER A 97 8.83 -0.21 -14.99
CA SER A 97 8.07 -1.06 -15.90
C SER A 97 7.78 -2.46 -15.37
N GLN A 98 8.55 -2.93 -14.39
CA GLN A 98 8.28 -4.22 -13.73
C GLN A 98 7.03 -4.14 -12.84
N LEU A 99 6.75 -2.97 -12.25
CA LEU A 99 5.57 -2.76 -11.42
C LEU A 99 4.27 -2.81 -12.25
N GLU A 100 4.31 -2.35 -13.49
CA GLU A 100 3.16 -2.38 -14.41
C GLU A 100 2.67 -3.80 -14.70
N LYS A 101 3.54 -4.78 -14.53
CA LYS A 101 3.22 -6.20 -14.71
C LYS A 101 2.68 -6.87 -13.45
N VAL A 102 2.78 -6.18 -12.29
CA VAL A 102 2.30 -6.73 -11.01
C VAL A 102 0.77 -6.74 -11.03
N ALA A 103 0.19 -7.91 -10.79
CA ALA A 103 -1.25 -8.13 -10.84
C ALA A 103 -1.91 -7.73 -12.18
N ALA A 104 -1.16 -7.80 -13.28
CA ALA A 104 -1.71 -7.57 -14.60
C ALA A 104 -2.78 -8.63 -14.91
N PRO A 105 -3.96 -8.23 -15.46
CA PRO A 105 -5.06 -9.16 -15.70
C PRO A 105 -4.68 -10.38 -16.56
N GLU A 106 -3.70 -10.22 -17.43
CA GLU A 106 -3.19 -11.29 -18.31
C GLU A 106 -2.39 -12.36 -17.54
N MET A 107 -1.94 -12.04 -16.32
CA MET A 107 -1.16 -12.94 -15.45
C MET A 107 -2.02 -13.60 -14.38
N ASP A 108 -3.32 -13.30 -14.34
CA ASP A 108 -4.29 -13.81 -13.36
C ASP A 108 -5.21 -14.86 -14.00
N ASP A 109 -4.66 -16.05 -14.20
CA ASP A 109 -5.40 -17.17 -14.81
C ASP A 109 -6.64 -17.58 -14.00
N GLU A 110 -6.54 -17.53 -12.66
CA GLU A 110 -7.66 -17.86 -11.76
C GLU A 110 -8.78 -16.82 -11.85
N GLY A 111 -8.42 -15.53 -11.83
CA GLY A 111 -9.38 -14.44 -11.99
C GLY A 111 -10.09 -14.48 -13.33
N GLN A 112 -9.38 -14.81 -14.41
CA GLN A 112 -9.97 -14.99 -15.74
C GLN A 112 -10.98 -16.15 -15.77
N ALA A 113 -10.64 -17.30 -15.18
CA ALA A 113 -11.55 -18.45 -15.07
C ALA A 113 -12.81 -18.11 -14.26
N LEU A 114 -12.65 -17.38 -13.15
CA LEU A 114 -13.77 -16.91 -12.32
C LEU A 114 -14.67 -15.91 -13.07
N ALA A 115 -14.10 -14.98 -13.84
CA ALA A 115 -14.84 -14.03 -14.63
C ALA A 115 -15.73 -14.73 -15.68
N LEU A 116 -15.19 -15.73 -16.37
CA LEU A 116 -15.96 -16.53 -17.35
C LEU A 116 -17.14 -17.27 -16.71
N THR A 117 -16.97 -17.79 -15.48
CA THR A 117 -18.08 -18.44 -14.77
C THR A 117 -19.15 -17.44 -14.33
N GLN A 118 -18.77 -16.24 -13.93
CA GLN A 118 -19.70 -15.17 -13.54
C GLN A 118 -20.47 -14.60 -14.72
N GLU A 119 -19.85 -14.45 -15.88
CA GLU A 119 -20.55 -14.02 -17.11
C GLU A 119 -21.63 -15.02 -17.51
N ARG A 120 -21.38 -16.32 -17.40
CA ARG A 120 -22.39 -17.36 -17.65
C ARG A 120 -23.55 -17.31 -16.67
N SER A 121 -23.33 -16.95 -15.42
CA SER A 121 -24.39 -16.82 -14.40
C SER A 121 -25.21 -15.54 -14.57
N ARG A 122 -24.72 -14.53 -15.31
CA ARG A 122 -25.38 -13.26 -15.60
C ARG A 122 -26.09 -13.23 -16.97
N ALA A 123 -26.08 -14.30 -17.73
CA ALA A 123 -26.95 -14.41 -18.91
C ALA A 123 -28.40 -14.29 -18.43
N ARG A 124 -28.95 -13.07 -18.50
CA ARG A 124 -30.40 -12.84 -18.30
C ARG A 124 -31.14 -13.71 -19.28
N PRO A 125 -32.16 -14.49 -18.85
CA PRO A 125 -33.09 -15.07 -19.77
C PRO A 125 -33.60 -13.90 -20.63
N LYS A 126 -33.52 -14.00 -21.96
CA LYS A 126 -34.22 -13.09 -22.84
C LYS A 126 -35.68 -13.29 -22.47
N THR A 127 -36.27 -12.35 -21.75
CA THR A 127 -37.71 -12.21 -21.65
C THR A 127 -38.17 -12.04 -23.08
N GLY A 128 -38.79 -13.06 -23.61
CA GLY A 128 -39.37 -13.00 -24.93
C GLY A 128 -40.26 -11.76 -25.00
N LEU A 129 -40.01 -10.92 -25.97
CA LEU A 129 -40.98 -9.96 -26.39
C LEU A 129 -42.19 -10.79 -26.85
N ASP A 130 -43.21 -10.91 -25.99
CA ASP A 130 -44.51 -11.32 -26.39
C ASP A 130 -45.03 -10.26 -27.36
N ASN A 131 -44.86 -10.56 -28.64
CA ASN A 131 -45.54 -9.89 -29.71
C ASN A 131 -46.92 -10.53 -29.85
N ASP A 132 -47.81 -10.28 -28.88
CA ASP A 132 -49.22 -10.48 -29.06
C ASP A 132 -49.80 -9.21 -29.69
N PHE A 133 -50.00 -9.29 -30.98
CA PHE A 133 -50.87 -8.39 -31.73
C PHE A 133 -52.19 -9.09 -32.01
#